data_9aac3bb7656035aa826de3cc96b4042a
#
_entry.id   9aac3bb7656035aa826de3cc96b4042a
#
_cell.length_a   1.000
_cell.length_b   1.000
_cell.length_c   1.000
_cell.angle_alpha   90.00
_cell.angle_beta   90.00
_cell.angle_gamma   90.00
#
_symmetry.space_group_name_H-M   'P 1'
#
loop_
_entity.id
_entity.type
_entity.pdbx_description
1 polymer ?
#
loop_
_entity_poly.entity_id
_entity_poly.type
_entity_poly.pdbx_seq_one_letter_code
_entity_poly.pdbx_strand_id
1 'polypeptide(L)'
;MIAEDIKEQAGAGRRTSAWYVNALETALSNLQVEDSDTIDTGGITLGSLFFFDYKVKHPEKYPFWDIQPLAVALRFDGDGFLGCNLHYINPDYRDAVAESLLNSGGGSVVPKNSIHKYLFSGMGSLYKVPDDEDWASISLLPTERFVDKRGRAYPKNRAFNWRK
;
A
#
# COMPACT_ATOMS: atom_id res chain seq x y z
N MET A 1 2.99 13.54 -13.55
CA MET A 1 3.07 12.33 -12.74
C MET A 1 2.47 12.59 -11.37
N ILE A 2 1.81 11.60 -10.80
CA ILE A 2 1.01 11.78 -9.57
C ILE A 2 1.86 12.24 -8.40
N ALA A 3 2.98 11.55 -8.14
CA ALA A 3 3.81 11.84 -6.97
C ALA A 3 4.47 13.23 -7.05
N GLU A 4 4.93 13.61 -8.22
CA GLU A 4 5.53 14.93 -8.45
C GLU A 4 4.51 16.04 -8.25
N ASP A 5 3.28 15.85 -8.74
CA ASP A 5 2.19 16.82 -8.57
C ASP A 5 1.84 16.98 -7.08
N ILE A 6 1.81 15.88 -6.33
CA ILE A 6 1.56 15.92 -4.88
C ILE A 6 2.69 16.64 -4.15
N LYS A 7 3.95 16.38 -4.52
CA LYS A 7 5.10 17.08 -3.93
C LYS A 7 5.08 18.57 -4.21
N GLU A 8 4.69 18.95 -5.41
CA GLU A 8 4.54 20.35 -5.78
C GLU A 8 3.45 21.04 -4.95
N GLN A 9 2.29 20.39 -4.80
CA GLN A 9 1.21 20.89 -3.95
C GLN A 9 1.62 21.01 -2.47
N ALA A 10 2.46 20.11 -1.98
CA ALA A 10 2.97 20.15 -0.60
C ALA A 10 3.85 21.37 -0.36
N GLY A 11 4.59 21.82 -1.38
CA GLY A 11 5.49 22.97 -1.26
C GLY A 11 6.69 22.69 -0.36
N ALA A 12 7.31 23.76 0.14
CA ALA A 12 8.49 23.69 1.00
C ALA A 12 8.15 23.42 2.48
N GLY A 13 6.87 23.49 2.88
CA GLY A 13 6.44 23.23 4.25
C GLY A 13 6.33 21.76 4.57
N ARG A 14 6.36 21.43 5.86
CA ARG A 14 6.09 20.07 6.31
C ARG A 14 4.60 19.80 6.29
N ARG A 15 4.22 18.72 5.63
CA ARG A 15 2.86 18.20 5.63
C ARG A 15 2.78 16.93 6.46
N THR A 16 1.61 16.67 7.04
CA THR A 16 1.37 15.45 7.81
C THR A 16 1.16 14.23 6.89
N SER A 17 1.30 13.02 7.43
CA SER A 17 0.94 11.81 6.70
C SER A 17 -0.51 11.83 6.24
N ALA A 18 -1.43 12.33 7.06
CA ALA A 18 -2.84 12.48 6.70
C ALA A 18 -3.03 13.38 5.47
N TRP A 19 -2.25 14.45 5.36
CA TRP A 19 -2.30 15.32 4.19
C TRP A 19 -1.89 14.55 2.92
N TYR A 20 -0.78 13.79 2.99
CA TYR A 20 -0.31 12.99 1.84
C TYR A 20 -1.30 11.89 1.47
N VAL A 21 -1.91 11.24 2.46
CA VAL A 21 -2.95 10.23 2.22
C VAL A 21 -4.13 10.83 1.47
N ASN A 22 -4.64 11.97 1.92
CA ASN A 22 -5.75 12.65 1.26
C ASN A 22 -5.40 13.11 -0.15
N ALA A 23 -4.19 13.63 -0.35
CA ALA A 23 -3.72 14.05 -1.67
C ALA A 23 -3.62 12.87 -2.64
N LEU A 24 -3.10 11.74 -2.17
CA LEU A 24 -2.98 10.54 -2.98
C LEU A 24 -4.35 9.95 -3.31
N GLU A 25 -5.23 9.83 -2.33
CA GLU A 25 -6.61 9.33 -2.55
C GLU A 25 -7.35 10.19 -3.56
N THR A 26 -7.25 11.51 -3.44
CA THR A 26 -7.89 12.44 -4.38
C THR A 26 -7.35 12.26 -5.80
N ALA A 27 -6.03 12.20 -5.95
CA ALA A 27 -5.40 12.01 -7.25
C ALA A 27 -5.81 10.68 -7.89
N LEU A 28 -5.78 9.60 -7.11
CA LEU A 28 -6.13 8.26 -7.61
C LEU A 28 -7.62 8.13 -7.91
N SER A 29 -8.50 8.70 -7.09
CA SER A 29 -9.96 8.63 -7.32
C SER A 29 -10.36 9.32 -8.62
N ASN A 30 -9.67 10.39 -8.99
CA ASN A 30 -9.95 11.10 -10.25
C ASN A 30 -9.56 10.29 -11.49
N LEU A 31 -8.73 9.26 -11.33
CA LEU A 31 -8.23 8.41 -12.42
C LEU A 31 -8.88 7.04 -12.48
N GLN A 32 -9.77 6.70 -11.52
CA GLN A 32 -10.36 5.37 -11.48
C GLN A 32 -11.37 5.17 -12.60
N VAL A 33 -11.25 4.01 -13.24
CA VAL A 33 -12.25 3.49 -14.19
C VAL A 33 -12.91 2.30 -13.50
N GLU A 34 -14.24 2.25 -13.50
CA GLU A 34 -14.97 1.10 -12.97
C GLU A 34 -14.62 -0.15 -13.78
N ASP A 35 -14.18 -1.19 -13.07
CA ASP A 35 -13.90 -2.49 -13.65
C ASP A 35 -14.89 -3.52 -13.08
N SER A 36 -15.90 -3.85 -13.87
CA SER A 36 -16.96 -4.77 -13.46
C SER A 36 -16.48 -6.23 -13.35
N ASP A 37 -15.34 -6.56 -13.94
CA ASP A 37 -14.83 -7.94 -13.97
C ASP A 37 -14.16 -8.35 -12.67
N THR A 38 -13.94 -7.39 -11.73
CA THR A 38 -13.21 -7.64 -10.48
C THR A 38 -14.11 -7.72 -9.23
N ILE A 39 -15.44 -7.78 -9.39
CA ILE A 39 -16.39 -7.81 -8.26
C ILE A 39 -16.13 -9.00 -7.33
N ASP A 40 -15.90 -10.19 -7.87
CA ASP A 40 -15.69 -11.42 -7.09
C ASP A 40 -14.34 -11.45 -6.37
N THR A 41 -13.41 -10.57 -6.75
CA THR A 41 -12.07 -10.47 -6.19
C THR A 41 -11.90 -9.18 -5.37
N GLY A 42 -13.00 -8.57 -4.95
CA GLY A 42 -12.97 -7.32 -4.16
C GLY A 42 -12.39 -6.12 -4.91
N GLY A 43 -12.32 -6.20 -6.24
CA GLY A 43 -11.69 -5.16 -7.07
C GLY A 43 -10.20 -5.36 -7.30
N ILE A 44 -9.62 -6.45 -6.82
CA ILE A 44 -8.17 -6.71 -6.91
C ILE A 44 -7.83 -7.42 -8.22
N THR A 45 -6.82 -6.93 -8.92
CA THR A 45 -6.18 -7.59 -10.06
C THR A 45 -4.74 -7.93 -9.71
N LEU A 46 -4.35 -9.19 -9.96
CA LEU A 46 -2.98 -9.64 -9.64
C LEU A 46 -1.94 -8.87 -10.44
N GLY A 47 -0.83 -8.56 -9.79
CA GLY A 47 0.28 -7.84 -10.41
C GLY A 47 0.10 -6.32 -10.43
N SER A 48 -0.99 -5.80 -9.89
CA SER A 48 -1.25 -4.36 -9.81
C SER A 48 -0.98 -3.82 -8.41
N LEU A 49 -0.69 -2.53 -8.35
CA LEU A 49 -0.45 -1.80 -7.10
C LEU A 49 -1.73 -1.09 -6.68
N PHE A 50 -2.12 -1.31 -5.42
CA PHE A 50 -3.32 -0.73 -4.84
C PHE A 50 -3.00 0.06 -3.57
N PHE A 51 -3.72 1.17 -3.39
CA PHE A 51 -3.77 1.94 -2.16
C PHE A 51 -5.18 1.84 -1.59
N PHE A 52 -5.33 1.40 -0.33
CA PHE A 52 -6.66 1.12 0.21
C PHE A 52 -6.72 1.27 1.73
N ASP A 53 -7.94 1.46 2.23
CA ASP A 53 -8.21 1.41 3.67
C ASP A 53 -8.33 -0.05 4.10
N TYR A 54 -7.75 -0.39 5.25
CA TYR A 54 -7.80 -1.75 5.74
C TYR A 54 -8.08 -1.82 7.24
N LYS A 55 -9.02 -2.69 7.60
CA LYS A 55 -9.35 -3.01 9.00
C LYS A 55 -9.02 -4.46 9.29
N VAL A 56 -8.13 -4.68 10.23
CA VAL A 56 -7.70 -6.01 10.66
C VAL A 56 -8.85 -6.71 11.39
N LYS A 57 -9.11 -7.97 11.05
CA LYS A 57 -10.19 -8.76 11.65
C LYS A 57 -9.90 -9.15 13.11
N HIS A 58 -8.64 -9.47 13.42
CA HIS A 58 -8.22 -9.92 14.75
C HIS A 58 -7.03 -9.09 15.25
N PRO A 59 -7.26 -7.82 15.65
CA PRO A 59 -6.17 -6.93 16.05
C PRO A 59 -5.36 -7.43 17.23
N GLU A 60 -5.95 -8.26 18.10
CA GLU A 60 -5.27 -8.86 19.25
C GLU A 60 -4.11 -9.78 18.86
N LYS A 61 -4.07 -10.25 17.62
CA LYS A 61 -3.02 -11.15 17.11
C LYS A 61 -1.79 -10.42 16.57
N TYR A 62 -1.87 -9.10 16.46
CA TYR A 62 -0.82 -8.30 15.80
C TYR A 62 -0.29 -7.24 16.74
N PRO A 63 1.05 -7.05 16.81
CA PRO A 63 1.62 -5.94 17.59
C PRO A 63 1.32 -4.57 16.95
N PHE A 64 1.21 -4.54 15.62
CA PHE A 64 0.87 -3.36 14.85
C PHE A 64 0.42 -3.79 13.44
N TRP A 65 -0.19 -2.87 12.71
CA TRP A 65 -0.55 -3.08 11.30
C TRP A 65 -0.68 -1.73 10.58
N ASP A 66 -0.71 -1.81 9.25
CA ASP A 66 -0.92 -0.64 8.39
C ASP A 66 -2.41 -0.50 8.10
N ILE A 67 -2.99 0.64 8.44
CA ILE A 67 -4.41 0.91 8.18
C ILE A 67 -4.69 1.44 6.78
N GLN A 68 -3.64 1.78 6.02
CA GLN A 68 -3.74 2.22 4.63
C GLN A 68 -2.62 1.62 3.79
N PRO A 69 -2.73 0.32 3.48
CA PRO A 69 -1.70 -0.37 2.71
C PRO A 69 -1.49 0.21 1.32
N LEU A 70 -0.25 0.13 0.86
CA LEU A 70 0.16 0.35 -0.52
C LEU A 70 0.79 -0.96 -1.01
N ALA A 71 -0.01 -1.83 -1.62
CA ALA A 71 0.39 -3.21 -1.85
C ALA A 71 0.22 -3.66 -3.29
N VAL A 72 1.22 -4.42 -3.76
CA VAL A 72 1.13 -5.16 -5.03
C VAL A 72 0.47 -6.50 -4.74
N ALA A 73 -0.61 -6.80 -5.46
CA ALA A 73 -1.30 -8.08 -5.31
C ALA A 73 -0.50 -9.20 -5.95
N LEU A 74 -0.07 -10.19 -5.14
CA LEU A 74 0.78 -11.28 -5.59
C LEU A 74 -0.01 -12.51 -6.00
N ARG A 75 -1.01 -12.91 -5.20
CA ARG A 75 -1.87 -14.05 -5.51
C ARG A 75 -3.13 -14.00 -4.64
N PHE A 76 -4.18 -14.65 -5.12
CA PHE A 76 -5.39 -14.85 -4.33
C PHE A 76 -5.20 -15.99 -3.32
N ASP A 77 -5.83 -15.86 -2.17
CA ASP A 77 -5.74 -16.83 -1.07
C ASP A 77 -7.08 -16.86 -0.33
N GLY A 78 -7.99 -17.74 -0.79
CA GLY A 78 -9.30 -17.90 -0.18
C GLY A 78 -10.13 -16.63 -0.17
N ASP A 79 -10.38 -16.10 1.03
CA ASP A 79 -11.20 -14.91 1.28
C ASP A 79 -10.44 -13.59 1.19
N GLY A 80 -9.27 -13.62 0.59
CA GLY A 80 -8.42 -12.45 0.43
C GLY A 80 -7.32 -12.64 -0.58
N PHE A 81 -6.26 -11.85 -0.44
CA PHE A 81 -5.08 -11.95 -1.30
C PHE A 81 -3.80 -11.74 -0.49
N LEU A 82 -2.70 -12.29 -0.99
CA LEU A 82 -1.36 -11.98 -0.50
C LEU A 82 -0.84 -10.78 -1.27
N GLY A 83 -0.41 -9.76 -0.53
CA GLY A 83 0.14 -8.55 -1.11
C GLY A 83 1.52 -8.25 -0.56
N CYS A 84 2.35 -7.63 -1.39
CA CYS A 84 3.60 -7.01 -0.96
C CYS A 84 3.31 -5.55 -0.64
N ASN A 85 3.25 -5.21 0.66
CA ASN A 85 3.00 -3.86 1.11
C ASN A 85 4.31 -3.07 1.17
N LEU A 86 4.46 -2.11 0.27
CA LEU A 86 5.67 -1.31 0.15
C LEU A 86 5.93 -0.44 1.39
N HIS A 87 4.90 -0.13 2.16
CA HIS A 87 5.04 0.63 3.41
C HIS A 87 5.89 -0.09 4.46
N TYR A 88 5.98 -1.43 4.42
CA TYR A 88 6.83 -2.20 5.35
C TYR A 88 8.29 -2.25 4.94
N ILE A 89 8.62 -1.70 3.79
CA ILE A 89 9.99 -1.71 3.25
C ILE A 89 10.63 -0.36 3.56
N ASN A 90 11.88 -0.38 4.03
CA ASN A 90 12.65 0.84 4.20
C ASN A 90 12.63 1.64 2.89
N PRO A 91 12.33 2.95 2.93
CA PRO A 91 12.26 3.78 1.73
C PRO A 91 13.48 3.68 0.80
N ASP A 92 14.67 3.45 1.35
CA ASP A 92 15.90 3.29 0.57
C ASP A 92 15.87 2.10 -0.39
N TYR A 93 15.02 1.11 -0.14
CA TYR A 93 14.91 -0.13 -0.93
C TYR A 93 13.60 -0.25 -1.73
N ARG A 94 12.65 0.64 -1.52
CA ARG A 94 11.32 0.54 -2.17
C ARG A 94 11.40 0.59 -3.68
N ASP A 95 12.28 1.42 -4.20
CA ASP A 95 12.54 1.58 -5.63
C ASP A 95 12.92 0.24 -6.27
N ALA A 96 13.93 -0.42 -5.71
CA ALA A 96 14.42 -1.70 -6.21
C ALA A 96 13.35 -2.80 -6.11
N VAL A 97 12.59 -2.83 -5.03
CA VAL A 97 11.52 -3.83 -4.84
C VAL A 97 10.38 -3.58 -5.83
N ALA A 98 9.95 -2.34 -5.99
CA ALA A 98 8.90 -2.00 -6.94
C ALA A 98 9.29 -2.38 -8.37
N GLU A 99 10.51 -2.06 -8.79
CA GLU A 99 11.04 -2.42 -10.11
C GLU A 99 11.10 -3.94 -10.30
N SER A 100 11.57 -4.66 -9.28
CA SER A 100 11.61 -6.13 -9.31
C SER A 100 10.21 -6.74 -9.49
N LEU A 101 9.20 -6.21 -8.80
CA LEU A 101 7.82 -6.66 -8.92
C LEU A 101 7.23 -6.39 -10.30
N LEU A 102 7.55 -5.24 -10.89
CA LEU A 102 7.11 -4.89 -12.25
C LEU A 102 7.71 -5.84 -13.30
N ASN A 103 8.97 -6.22 -13.13
CA ASN A 103 9.71 -7.02 -14.13
C ASN A 103 9.46 -8.52 -14.04
N SER A 104 9.18 -9.04 -12.84
CA SER A 104 9.07 -10.49 -12.64
C SER A 104 7.79 -10.94 -11.92
N GLY A 105 6.89 -10.00 -11.63
CA GLY A 105 5.65 -10.32 -10.92
C GLY A 105 5.91 -10.92 -9.54
N GLY A 106 5.12 -11.90 -9.15
CA GLY A 106 5.23 -12.55 -7.85
C GLY A 106 6.45 -13.46 -7.65
N GLY A 107 7.29 -13.63 -8.68
CA GLY A 107 8.53 -14.41 -8.59
C GLY A 107 9.72 -13.65 -8.02
N SER A 108 9.55 -12.38 -7.68
CA SER A 108 10.62 -11.54 -7.16
C SER A 108 10.99 -11.91 -5.74
N VAL A 109 12.25 -11.63 -5.39
CA VAL A 109 12.70 -11.68 -4.01
C VAL A 109 12.23 -10.41 -3.30
N VAL A 110 11.25 -10.56 -2.42
CA VAL A 110 10.73 -9.46 -1.61
C VAL A 110 10.94 -9.75 -0.12
N PRO A 111 11.12 -8.71 0.71
CA PRO A 111 11.26 -8.94 2.15
C PRO A 111 10.02 -9.63 2.73
N LYS A 112 10.24 -10.65 3.55
CA LYS A 112 9.12 -11.42 4.16
C LYS A 112 8.21 -10.56 5.01
N ASN A 113 8.73 -9.54 5.67
CA ASN A 113 7.94 -8.64 6.50
C ASN A 113 6.96 -7.79 5.68
N SER A 114 7.14 -7.68 4.37
CA SER A 114 6.26 -6.93 3.48
C SER A 114 5.08 -7.74 2.95
N ILE A 115 5.11 -9.07 3.09
CA ILE A 115 4.06 -9.94 2.56
C ILE A 115 2.99 -10.16 3.63
N HIS A 116 1.76 -9.75 3.32
CA HIS A 116 0.61 -9.86 4.22
C HIS A 116 -0.60 -10.38 3.48
N LYS A 117 -1.44 -11.13 4.21
CA LYS A 117 -2.76 -11.49 3.70
C LYS A 117 -3.76 -10.40 4.07
N TYR A 118 -4.46 -9.92 3.06
CA TYR A 118 -5.53 -8.93 3.21
C TYR A 118 -6.86 -9.59 2.89
N LEU A 119 -7.79 -9.54 3.84
CA LEU A 119 -9.14 -10.07 3.65
C LEU A 119 -9.97 -9.06 2.87
N PHE A 120 -10.73 -9.54 1.88
CA PHE A 120 -11.62 -8.65 1.12
C PHE A 120 -12.63 -7.95 2.04
N SER A 121 -13.10 -8.65 3.09
CA SER A 121 -14.04 -8.08 4.06
C SER A 121 -13.47 -6.93 4.90
N GLY A 122 -12.15 -6.83 5.01
CA GLY A 122 -11.49 -5.75 5.76
C GLY A 122 -11.18 -4.51 4.92
N MET A 123 -11.36 -4.59 3.61
CA MET A 123 -11.03 -3.50 2.70
C MET A 123 -12.13 -2.45 2.67
N GLY A 124 -11.74 -1.20 2.75
CA GLY A 124 -12.60 -0.04 2.54
C GLY A 124 -12.40 0.54 1.14
N SER A 125 -12.18 1.84 1.06
CA SER A 125 -11.91 2.51 -0.22
C SER A 125 -10.68 1.89 -0.89
N LEU A 126 -10.81 1.56 -2.18
CA LEU A 126 -9.78 0.89 -2.96
C LEU A 126 -9.43 1.74 -4.17
N TYR A 127 -8.14 2.03 -4.31
CA TYR A 127 -7.61 2.81 -5.44
C TYR A 127 -6.48 2.04 -6.11
N LYS A 128 -6.61 1.83 -7.42
CA LYS A 128 -5.55 1.22 -8.22
C LYS A 128 -4.59 2.31 -8.71
N VAL A 129 -3.29 2.07 -8.62
CA VAL A 129 -2.28 2.94 -9.23
C VAL A 129 -2.20 2.59 -10.72
N PRO A 130 -2.63 3.50 -11.61
CA PRO A 130 -2.84 3.15 -13.03
C PRO A 130 -1.55 2.96 -13.82
N ASP A 131 -0.49 3.71 -13.50
CA ASP A 131 0.76 3.71 -14.25
C ASP A 131 1.89 3.04 -13.50
N ASP A 132 2.55 2.07 -14.16
CA ASP A 132 3.72 1.38 -13.61
C ASP A 132 4.86 2.35 -13.28
N GLU A 133 5.01 3.41 -14.07
CA GLU A 133 6.04 4.45 -13.85
C GLU A 133 5.88 5.20 -12.54
N ASP A 134 4.67 5.25 -12.00
CA ASP A 134 4.38 5.94 -10.73
C ASP A 134 4.65 5.08 -9.49
N TRP A 135 4.87 3.77 -9.62
CA TRP A 135 4.97 2.88 -8.47
C TRP A 135 6.05 3.29 -7.48
N ALA A 136 7.27 3.48 -7.97
CA ALA A 136 8.41 3.82 -7.13
C ALA A 136 8.21 5.18 -6.45
N SER A 137 7.83 6.19 -7.21
CA SER A 137 7.66 7.55 -6.70
C SER A 137 6.49 7.68 -5.72
N ILE A 138 5.37 6.99 -5.96
CA ILE A 138 4.25 6.93 -5.02
C ILE A 138 4.67 6.23 -3.73
N SER A 139 5.45 5.14 -3.83
CA SER A 139 5.92 4.39 -2.65
C SER A 139 6.79 5.22 -1.71
N LEU A 140 7.41 6.28 -2.22
CA LEU A 140 8.27 7.18 -1.44
C LEU A 140 7.51 8.35 -0.81
N LEU A 141 6.25 8.55 -1.13
CA LEU A 141 5.41 9.51 -0.43
C LEU A 141 5.16 9.02 1.01
N PRO A 142 5.18 9.93 2.01
CA PRO A 142 5.00 9.52 3.41
C PRO A 142 3.54 9.23 3.75
N THR A 143 2.98 8.19 3.14
CA THR A 143 1.58 7.76 3.31
C THR A 143 1.41 6.60 4.29
N GLU A 144 2.47 6.12 4.91
CA GLU A 144 2.42 5.02 5.88
C GLU A 144 1.63 5.41 7.12
N ARG A 145 0.70 4.56 7.54
CA ARG A 145 -0.09 4.76 8.75
C ARG A 145 -0.15 3.46 9.56
N PHE A 146 0.96 3.17 10.25
CA PHE A 146 1.02 2.04 11.18
C PHE A 146 0.39 2.43 12.51
N VAL A 147 -0.41 1.53 13.05
CA VAL A 147 -1.05 1.70 14.36
C VAL A 147 -0.84 0.47 15.21
N ASP A 148 -0.87 0.65 16.54
CA ASP A 148 -0.85 -0.44 17.50
C ASP A 148 -2.28 -0.88 17.88
N LYS A 149 -2.39 -1.85 18.79
CA LYS A 149 -3.67 -2.40 19.25
C LYS A 149 -4.62 -1.34 19.84
N ARG A 150 -4.09 -0.22 20.29
CA ARG A 150 -4.86 0.88 20.90
C ARG A 150 -5.17 1.99 19.90
N GLY A 151 -4.83 1.78 18.63
CA GLY A 151 -5.02 2.78 17.57
C GLY A 151 -4.02 3.93 17.60
N ARG A 152 -2.94 3.81 18.38
CA ARG A 152 -1.89 4.83 18.43
C ARG A 152 -0.89 4.62 17.31
N ALA A 153 -0.30 5.71 16.84
CA ALA A 153 0.74 5.65 15.80
C ALA A 153 1.90 4.75 16.24
N TYR A 154 2.27 3.83 15.36
CA TYR A 154 3.43 2.96 15.54
C TYR A 154 4.59 3.49 14.72
N PRO A 155 5.83 3.54 15.27
CA PRO A 155 6.97 4.12 14.57
C PRO A 155 7.31 3.39 13.27
N LYS A 156 7.44 4.13 12.17
CA LYS A 156 7.73 3.60 10.83
C LYS A 156 9.03 2.79 10.81
N ASN A 157 10.09 3.29 11.44
CA ASN A 157 11.38 2.62 11.44
C ASN A 157 11.33 1.26 12.15
N ARG A 158 10.46 1.08 13.13
CA ARG A 158 10.22 -0.23 13.75
C ARG A 158 9.49 -1.17 12.80
N ALA A 159 8.50 -0.64 12.05
CA ALA A 159 7.79 -1.43 11.07
C ALA A 159 8.72 -1.91 9.95
N PHE A 160 9.61 -1.06 9.47
CA PHE A 160 10.58 -1.41 8.41
C PHE A 160 11.54 -2.52 8.84
N ASN A 161 11.84 -2.60 10.12
CA ASN A 161 12.79 -3.57 10.68
C ASN A 161 12.11 -4.77 11.34
N TRP A 162 10.80 -4.87 11.25
CA TRP A 162 10.05 -5.98 11.83
C TRP A 162 10.41 -7.30 11.14
N ARG A 163 10.70 -8.32 11.93
CA ARG A 163 10.99 -9.67 11.44
C ARG A 163 9.88 -10.62 11.91
N LYS A 164 9.30 -11.29 10.94
CA LYS A 164 8.31 -12.34 11.23
C LYS A 164 8.99 -13.60 11.75
#